data_67880ad7b6c46ff7979a0b86445ecb25
#
_entry.id   67880ad7b6c46ff7979a0b86445ecb25
#
_cell.length_a   1.000
_cell.length_b   1.000
_cell.length_c   1.000
_cell.angle_alpha   90.00
_cell.angle_beta   90.00
_cell.angle_gamma   90.00
#
_symmetry.space_group_name_H-M   'P 1'
#
loop_
_entity.id
_entity.type
_entity.pdbx_description
1 polymer ?
#
loop_
_entity_poly.entity_id
_entity_poly.type
_entity_poly.pdbx_seq_one_letter_code
_entity_poly.pdbx_strand_id
1 'polypeptide(L)'
;MKAIILAGGSGSRLGEITKIIPKPLVKVGNFPILVYIMKIYLNYGVNDFILALGYKGEKIIEYFTRDKLGKKTKKKLKSGFRIKKKLFNKTCYITFLDTGQKTMTGGRLKKAAKFLKHENFYLTYGDGLSNINIKKLTKLHFKKKKLVTITAVRPPARFGELKLKGDDVLNFTEKKPITSSWINGGFFVINKKFLKFIKNDSSILEQYPLEKAAKERQLTAYKHEKFWQCMDTKRDR
;
A
#
# COMPACT_ATOMS: atom_id res chain seq x y z
N MET A 1 -11.26 6.16 10.96
CA MET A 1 -10.04 5.32 10.84
C MET A 1 -9.02 6.06 9.98
N LYS A 2 -7.72 5.96 10.29
CA LYS A 2 -6.63 6.52 9.47
C LYS A 2 -6.14 5.49 8.46
N ALA A 3 -5.51 5.97 7.38
CA ALA A 3 -4.82 5.12 6.41
C ALA A 3 -3.30 5.28 6.54
N ILE A 4 -2.60 4.17 6.75
CA ILE A 4 -1.14 4.09 6.67
C ILE A 4 -0.78 3.72 5.24
N ILE A 5 0.13 4.50 4.63
CA ILE A 5 0.67 4.22 3.29
C ILE A 5 2.17 3.92 3.43
N LEU A 6 2.58 2.71 3.03
CA LEU A 6 3.98 2.32 3.03
C LEU A 6 4.68 2.95 1.81
N ALA A 7 5.43 4.01 2.05
CA ALA A 7 6.07 4.83 1.02
C ALA A 7 7.60 4.91 1.17
N GLY A 8 8.22 3.90 1.78
CA GLY A 8 9.64 3.93 2.12
C GLY A 8 10.53 2.95 1.36
N GLY A 9 9.98 2.15 0.43
CA GLY A 9 10.74 1.20 -0.38
C GLY A 9 11.59 1.86 -1.46
N SER A 10 12.69 1.20 -1.87
CA SER A 10 13.62 1.72 -2.90
C SER A 10 13.01 1.74 -4.32
N GLY A 11 12.05 0.84 -4.60
CA GLY A 11 11.43 0.74 -5.93
C GLY A 11 12.39 0.32 -7.05
N SER A 12 13.44 -0.43 -6.73
CA SER A 12 14.57 -0.77 -7.63
C SER A 12 14.16 -1.35 -8.98
N ARG A 13 13.00 -2.03 -9.07
CA ARG A 13 12.47 -2.59 -10.32
C ARG A 13 12.11 -1.54 -11.40
N LEU A 14 11.93 -0.27 -11.03
CA LEU A 14 11.72 0.84 -11.98
C LEU A 14 13.04 1.44 -12.51
N GLY A 15 14.20 0.91 -12.09
CA GLY A 15 15.52 1.26 -12.61
C GLY A 15 15.85 2.75 -12.40
N GLU A 16 16.28 3.43 -13.48
CA GLU A 16 16.78 4.81 -13.45
C GLU A 16 15.80 5.82 -12.84
N ILE A 17 14.49 5.63 -13.02
CA ILE A 17 13.48 6.56 -12.49
C ILE A 17 13.59 6.67 -10.98
N THR A 18 13.76 5.53 -10.29
CA THR A 18 13.82 5.53 -8.83
C THR A 18 15.17 5.94 -8.26
N LYS A 19 16.22 6.01 -9.10
CA LYS A 19 17.46 6.69 -8.74
C LYS A 19 17.28 8.20 -8.56
N ILE A 20 16.28 8.80 -9.20
CA ILE A 20 16.01 10.25 -9.15
C ILE A 20 14.88 10.56 -8.18
N ILE A 21 13.73 9.89 -8.29
CA ILE A 21 12.53 10.13 -7.48
C ILE A 21 12.05 8.84 -6.83
N PRO A 22 11.49 8.87 -5.60
CA PRO A 22 10.95 7.66 -4.98
C PRO A 22 9.71 7.18 -5.73
N LYS A 23 9.50 5.85 -5.79
CA LYS A 23 8.40 5.20 -6.51
C LYS A 23 7.03 5.85 -6.28
N PRO A 24 6.63 6.22 -5.04
CA PRO A 24 5.34 6.88 -4.78
C PRO A 24 5.17 8.26 -5.46
N LEU A 25 6.28 8.90 -5.88
CA LEU A 25 6.23 10.18 -6.63
C LEU A 25 6.28 10.01 -8.15
N VAL A 26 6.40 8.81 -8.67
CA VAL A 26 6.32 8.59 -10.11
C VAL A 26 4.93 8.97 -10.59
N LYS A 27 4.88 9.85 -11.59
CA LYS A 27 3.62 10.35 -12.14
C LYS A 27 2.93 9.29 -13.00
N VAL A 28 1.61 9.21 -12.86
CA VAL A 28 0.67 8.52 -13.74
C VAL A 28 -0.28 9.60 -14.25
N GLY A 29 -0.13 10.00 -15.49
CA GLY A 29 -0.79 11.22 -15.98
C GLY A 29 -0.33 12.47 -15.21
N ASN A 30 -1.28 13.25 -14.68
CA ASN A 30 -1.00 14.56 -14.09
C ASN A 30 -0.45 14.52 -12.66
N PHE A 31 -0.63 13.41 -11.91
CA PHE A 31 -0.29 13.34 -10.49
C PHE A 31 0.60 12.13 -10.16
N PRO A 32 1.42 12.21 -9.09
CA PRO A 32 2.07 11.03 -8.54
C PRO A 32 1.08 9.93 -8.16
N ILE A 33 1.51 8.67 -8.29
CA ILE A 33 0.68 7.51 -7.92
C ILE A 33 0.19 7.58 -6.47
N LEU A 34 1.02 8.08 -5.55
CA LEU A 34 0.66 8.29 -4.15
C LEU A 34 -0.58 9.18 -3.99
N VAL A 35 -0.70 10.24 -4.79
CA VAL A 35 -1.84 11.16 -4.74
C VAL A 35 -3.13 10.48 -5.21
N TYR A 36 -3.05 9.62 -6.22
CA TYR A 36 -4.20 8.81 -6.65
C TYR A 36 -4.60 7.78 -5.60
N ILE A 37 -3.63 7.14 -4.93
CA ILE A 37 -3.91 6.23 -3.82
C ILE A 37 -4.66 6.97 -2.71
N MET A 38 -4.20 8.17 -2.34
CA MET A 38 -4.92 9.00 -1.36
C MET A 38 -6.33 9.37 -1.85
N LYS A 39 -6.51 9.67 -3.15
CA LYS A 39 -7.82 9.95 -3.76
C LYS A 39 -8.80 8.79 -3.60
N ILE A 40 -8.34 7.53 -3.74
CA ILE A 40 -9.17 6.35 -3.51
C ILE A 40 -9.80 6.43 -2.11
N TYR A 41 -9.01 6.65 -1.08
CA TYR A 41 -9.48 6.75 0.30
C TYR A 41 -10.34 7.99 0.56
N LEU A 42 -9.94 9.14 0.02
CA LEU A 42 -10.70 10.41 0.13
C LEU A 42 -12.12 10.29 -0.43
N ASN A 43 -12.33 9.47 -1.46
CA ASN A 43 -13.65 9.24 -2.02
C ASN A 43 -14.60 8.50 -1.07
N TYR A 44 -14.05 7.84 -0.04
CA TYR A 44 -14.81 7.15 1.00
C TYR A 44 -14.75 7.85 2.36
N GLY A 45 -14.35 9.14 2.39
CA GLY A 45 -14.32 9.94 3.62
C GLY A 45 -13.11 9.66 4.53
N VAL A 46 -12.15 8.86 4.09
CA VAL A 46 -10.88 8.65 4.82
C VAL A 46 -9.93 9.77 4.46
N ASN A 47 -9.72 10.71 5.38
CA ASN A 47 -8.97 11.95 5.14
C ASN A 47 -7.76 12.15 6.08
N ASP A 48 -7.38 11.16 6.85
CA ASP A 48 -6.21 11.21 7.75
C ASP A 48 -5.22 10.11 7.37
N PHE A 49 -4.05 10.53 6.90
CA PHE A 49 -3.01 9.66 6.32
C PHE A 49 -1.73 9.69 7.15
N ILE A 50 -1.08 8.55 7.28
CA ILE A 50 0.28 8.41 7.79
C ILE A 50 1.14 7.85 6.67
N LEU A 51 2.09 8.63 6.18
CA LEU A 51 3.06 8.19 5.17
C LEU A 51 4.28 7.64 5.89
N ALA A 52 4.46 6.32 5.85
CA ALA A 52 5.63 5.65 6.42
C ALA A 52 6.79 5.74 5.43
N LEU A 53 7.67 6.72 5.65
CA LEU A 53 8.75 7.11 4.77
C LEU A 53 10.04 6.31 5.04
N GLY A 54 10.92 6.28 4.05
CA GLY A 54 12.25 5.70 4.09
C GLY A 54 13.08 6.25 2.94
N TYR A 55 13.38 5.44 1.94
CA TYR A 55 14.15 5.86 0.77
C TYR A 55 13.58 7.11 0.11
N LYS A 56 14.40 8.17 0.02
CA LYS A 56 14.04 9.49 -0.54
C LYS A 56 12.74 10.08 0.02
N GLY A 57 12.44 9.83 1.30
CA GLY A 57 11.25 10.35 1.96
C GLY A 57 11.18 11.87 2.00
N GLU A 58 12.34 12.55 1.99
CA GLU A 58 12.45 14.02 1.90
C GLU A 58 11.76 14.57 0.64
N LYS A 59 11.90 13.90 -0.50
CA LYS A 59 11.25 14.31 -1.75
C LYS A 59 9.72 14.20 -1.69
N ILE A 60 9.21 13.22 -0.94
CA ILE A 60 7.76 13.11 -0.73
C ILE A 60 7.26 14.28 0.11
N ILE A 61 8.00 14.68 1.14
CA ILE A 61 7.63 15.82 1.99
C ILE A 61 7.67 17.11 1.16
N GLU A 62 8.76 17.36 0.43
CA GLU A 62 8.93 18.52 -0.43
C GLU A 62 7.79 18.65 -1.45
N TYR A 63 7.34 17.52 -2.04
CA TYR A 63 6.20 17.52 -2.96
C TYR A 63 4.91 18.07 -2.31
N PHE A 64 4.62 17.66 -1.06
CA PHE A 64 3.39 18.07 -0.40
C PHE A 64 3.49 19.45 0.25
N THR A 65 4.65 19.84 0.77
CA THR A 65 4.88 21.14 1.43
C THR A 65 5.24 22.23 0.45
N ARG A 66 5.78 21.89 -0.72
CA ARG A 66 6.42 22.77 -1.72
C ARG A 66 7.67 23.50 -1.21
N ASP A 67 8.17 23.12 -0.06
CA ASP A 67 9.35 23.71 0.57
C ASP A 67 10.48 22.68 0.66
N LYS A 68 11.72 23.12 0.50
CA LYS A 68 12.90 22.30 0.79
C LYS A 68 12.92 21.95 2.28
N LEU A 69 13.23 20.69 2.57
CA LEU A 69 13.21 20.18 3.92
C LEU A 69 14.34 20.81 4.78
N GLY A 70 13.98 21.75 5.65
CA GLY A 70 14.92 22.37 6.59
C GLY A 70 15.34 21.41 7.74
N LYS A 71 16.46 21.72 8.41
CA LYS A 71 16.99 20.93 9.56
C LYS A 71 15.95 20.70 10.67
N LYS A 72 15.14 21.72 11.01
CA LYS A 72 14.09 21.64 12.04
C LYS A 72 12.99 20.61 11.68
N THR A 73 12.57 20.55 10.40
CA THR A 73 11.55 19.59 9.93
C THR A 73 12.10 18.18 9.92
N LYS A 74 13.38 17.96 9.56
CA LYS A 74 14.04 16.65 9.64
C LYS A 74 14.00 16.06 11.05
N LYS A 75 14.24 16.88 12.09
CA LYS A 75 14.20 16.44 13.49
C LYS A 75 12.77 16.01 13.91
N LYS A 76 11.74 16.68 13.39
CA LYS A 76 10.32 16.37 13.69
C LYS A 76 9.81 15.09 13.01
N LEU A 77 10.49 14.56 11.99
CA LEU A 77 10.01 13.39 11.24
C LEU A 77 9.95 12.10 12.07
N LYS A 78 10.84 11.93 13.05
CA LYS A 78 10.82 10.77 13.96
C LYS A 78 9.60 10.77 14.88
N SER A 79 9.10 11.95 15.25
CA SER A 79 7.91 12.15 16.08
C SER A 79 6.62 12.39 15.27
N GLY A 80 6.71 12.36 13.94
CA GLY A 80 5.59 12.58 13.04
C GLY A 80 5.34 14.07 12.75
N PHE A 81 5.69 14.50 11.53
CA PHE A 81 5.40 15.85 11.04
C PHE A 81 4.05 15.86 10.32
N ARG A 82 3.08 16.65 10.80
CA ARG A 82 1.71 16.67 10.28
C ARG A 82 1.39 18.00 9.60
N ILE A 83 0.75 17.91 8.43
CA ILE A 83 0.20 19.05 7.71
C ILE A 83 -1.28 18.87 7.41
N LYS A 84 -1.98 19.98 7.15
CA LYS A 84 -3.31 20.04 6.53
C LYS A 84 -3.12 20.37 5.04
N LYS A 85 -3.75 19.64 4.15
CA LYS A 85 -3.65 19.82 2.70
C LYS A 85 -5.02 19.70 2.04
N LYS A 86 -5.23 20.39 0.94
CA LYS A 86 -6.41 20.22 0.08
C LYS A 86 -5.98 19.41 -1.17
N LEU A 87 -6.59 18.25 -1.38
CA LEU A 87 -6.41 17.39 -2.54
C LEU A 87 -7.77 17.09 -3.18
N PHE A 88 -7.91 17.30 -4.48
CA PHE A 88 -9.17 17.09 -5.22
C PHE A 88 -10.38 17.73 -4.51
N ASN A 89 -10.23 18.98 -4.08
CA ASN A 89 -11.23 19.76 -3.33
C ASN A 89 -11.62 19.19 -1.96
N LYS A 90 -10.94 18.15 -1.46
CA LYS A 90 -11.16 17.57 -0.13
C LYS A 90 -10.02 17.91 0.81
N THR A 91 -10.34 18.35 2.01
CA THR A 91 -9.34 18.59 3.06
C THR A 91 -8.88 17.26 3.65
N CYS A 92 -7.57 17.08 3.74
CA CYS A 92 -6.96 15.93 4.39
C CYS A 92 -5.81 16.34 5.31
N TYR A 93 -5.44 15.41 6.19
CA TYR A 93 -4.30 15.53 7.09
C TYR A 93 -3.26 14.49 6.72
N ILE A 94 -2.02 14.90 6.62
CA ILE A 94 -0.90 14.02 6.23
C ILE A 94 0.14 14.08 7.32
N THR A 95 0.43 12.94 7.93
CA THR A 95 1.53 12.76 8.88
C THR A 95 2.67 12.08 8.15
N PHE A 96 3.80 12.74 8.03
CA PHE A 96 5.05 12.19 7.52
C PHE A 96 5.83 11.58 8.66
N LEU A 97 6.19 10.32 8.55
CA LEU A 97 6.94 9.59 9.57
C LEU A 97 8.17 8.94 8.95
N ASP A 98 9.36 9.35 9.38
CA ASP A 98 10.58 8.63 9.04
C ASP A 98 10.60 7.30 9.81
N THR A 99 10.48 6.21 9.07
CA THR A 99 10.52 4.85 9.63
C THR A 99 11.89 4.18 9.50
N GLY A 100 12.85 4.86 8.85
CA GLY A 100 14.21 4.37 8.61
C GLY A 100 14.37 3.72 7.22
N GLN A 101 15.57 3.86 6.65
CA GLN A 101 15.83 3.36 5.28
C GLN A 101 15.81 1.83 5.19
N LYS A 102 16.40 1.15 6.17
CA LYS A 102 16.55 -0.31 6.22
C LYS A 102 15.34 -1.03 6.82
N THR A 103 14.35 -0.29 7.32
CA THR A 103 13.16 -0.90 7.93
C THR A 103 12.30 -1.57 6.86
N MET A 104 11.87 -2.80 7.10
CA MET A 104 11.01 -3.58 6.20
C MET A 104 9.53 -3.23 6.40
N THR A 105 8.65 -3.78 5.56
CA THR A 105 7.21 -3.44 5.48
C THR A 105 6.49 -3.60 6.82
N GLY A 106 6.72 -4.69 7.54
CA GLY A 106 6.16 -4.93 8.88
C GLY A 106 6.69 -3.93 9.91
N GLY A 107 7.99 -3.70 9.94
CA GLY A 107 8.61 -2.72 10.85
C GLY A 107 8.07 -1.31 10.64
N ARG A 108 7.90 -0.87 9.36
CA ARG A 108 7.27 0.42 9.03
C ARG A 108 5.85 0.50 9.56
N LEU A 109 5.06 -0.54 9.36
CA LEU A 109 3.72 -0.64 9.88
C LEU A 109 3.70 -0.49 11.41
N LYS A 110 4.55 -1.24 12.13
CA LYS A 110 4.61 -1.21 13.60
C LYS A 110 4.95 0.19 14.13
N LYS A 111 5.91 0.89 13.49
CA LYS A 111 6.26 2.28 13.82
C LYS A 111 5.11 3.24 13.56
N ALA A 112 4.47 3.16 12.40
CA ALA A 112 3.37 4.04 12.01
C ALA A 112 2.12 3.83 12.88
N ALA A 113 1.87 2.60 13.31
CA ALA A 113 0.71 2.27 14.14
C ALA A 113 0.73 2.90 15.54
N LYS A 114 1.89 3.37 16.03
CA LYS A 114 2.00 4.15 17.28
C LYS A 114 1.24 5.48 17.21
N PHE A 115 0.98 6.01 16.02
CA PHE A 115 0.25 7.26 15.78
C PHE A 115 -1.26 7.08 15.56
N LEU A 116 -1.76 5.86 15.73
CA LEU A 116 -3.18 5.54 15.61
C LEU A 116 -3.89 5.65 16.95
N LYS A 117 -5.05 6.31 16.97
CA LYS A 117 -5.94 6.35 18.14
C LYS A 117 -6.92 5.16 18.15
N HIS A 118 -7.42 4.76 16.96
CA HIS A 118 -8.42 3.70 16.82
C HIS A 118 -7.78 2.31 16.74
N GLU A 119 -8.51 1.30 17.15
CA GLU A 119 -8.07 -0.09 17.08
C GLU A 119 -7.95 -0.61 15.65
N ASN A 120 -8.85 -0.20 14.76
CA ASN A 120 -8.82 -0.58 13.35
C ASN A 120 -8.33 0.57 12.49
N PHE A 121 -7.58 0.23 11.44
CA PHE A 121 -6.99 1.19 10.52
C PHE A 121 -6.84 0.59 9.12
N TYR A 122 -6.66 1.46 8.13
CA TYR A 122 -6.32 1.04 6.78
C TYR A 122 -4.81 0.98 6.59
N LEU A 123 -4.36 0.02 5.81
CA LEU A 123 -2.99 -0.07 5.32
C LEU A 123 -3.02 -0.23 3.80
N THR A 124 -2.08 0.42 3.11
CA THR A 124 -1.84 0.17 1.69
C THR A 124 -0.37 0.40 1.33
N TYR A 125 0.03 -0.17 0.19
CA TYR A 125 1.33 0.14 -0.42
C TYR A 125 1.27 1.47 -1.18
N GLY A 126 2.43 2.04 -1.51
CA GLY A 126 2.55 3.33 -2.18
C GLY A 126 2.64 3.24 -3.71
N ASP A 127 2.22 2.12 -4.33
CA ASP A 127 2.49 1.80 -5.73
C ASP A 127 1.37 1.05 -6.48
N GLY A 128 0.24 0.79 -5.84
CA GLY A 128 -0.90 0.10 -6.45
C GLY A 128 -2.13 0.99 -6.60
N LEU A 129 -2.75 0.99 -7.77
CA LEU A 129 -4.03 1.65 -8.07
C LEU A 129 -5.15 0.63 -8.21
N SER A 130 -6.35 1.03 -7.80
CA SER A 130 -7.54 0.21 -7.91
C SER A 130 -8.81 1.07 -7.85
N ASN A 131 -9.89 0.58 -8.41
CA ASN A 131 -11.23 1.12 -8.15
C ASN A 131 -11.97 0.37 -7.03
N ILE A 132 -11.18 -0.12 -6.05
CA ILE A 132 -11.68 -0.85 -4.89
C ILE A 132 -12.75 -0.08 -4.11
N ASN A 133 -13.77 -0.80 -3.64
CA ASN A 133 -14.78 -0.26 -2.73
C ASN A 133 -14.32 -0.38 -1.27
N ILE A 134 -13.71 0.68 -0.73
CA ILE A 134 -13.21 0.73 0.66
C ILE A 134 -14.35 0.49 1.67
N LYS A 135 -15.58 0.96 1.38
CA LYS A 135 -16.74 0.74 2.27
C LYS A 135 -17.11 -0.75 2.37
N LYS A 136 -17.09 -1.48 1.25
CA LYS A 136 -17.35 -2.93 1.23
C LYS A 136 -16.23 -3.71 1.94
N LEU A 137 -14.96 -3.35 1.70
CA LEU A 137 -13.79 -3.91 2.39
C LEU A 137 -13.94 -3.75 3.90
N THR A 138 -14.28 -2.54 4.36
CA THR A 138 -14.48 -2.23 5.78
C THR A 138 -15.65 -3.00 6.38
N LYS A 139 -16.80 -3.06 5.66
CA LYS A 139 -17.98 -3.82 6.11
C LYS A 139 -17.64 -5.32 6.31
N LEU A 140 -16.86 -5.89 5.38
CA LEU A 140 -16.43 -7.28 5.50
C LEU A 140 -15.53 -7.50 6.72
N HIS A 141 -14.58 -6.59 6.99
CA HIS A 141 -13.71 -6.66 8.15
C HIS A 141 -14.49 -6.74 9.46
N PHE A 142 -15.42 -5.84 9.66
CA PHE A 142 -16.25 -5.84 10.88
C PHE A 142 -17.19 -7.04 10.97
N LYS A 143 -17.74 -7.51 9.82
CA LYS A 143 -18.57 -8.72 9.77
C LYS A 143 -17.77 -9.97 10.15
N LYS A 144 -16.54 -10.10 9.65
CA LYS A 144 -15.71 -11.30 9.88
C LYS A 144 -14.98 -11.29 11.21
N LYS A 145 -14.85 -10.13 11.87
CA LYS A 145 -14.18 -9.96 13.18
C LYS A 145 -12.78 -10.60 13.25
N LYS A 146 -12.04 -10.56 12.11
CA LYS A 146 -10.67 -11.06 12.01
C LYS A 146 -9.66 -9.93 12.20
N LEU A 147 -8.42 -10.28 12.53
CA LEU A 147 -7.35 -9.28 12.72
C LEU A 147 -6.99 -8.54 11.43
N VAL A 148 -7.08 -9.22 10.30
CA VAL A 148 -6.73 -8.66 8.99
C VAL A 148 -7.77 -9.02 7.95
N THR A 149 -8.21 -8.03 7.19
CA THR A 149 -8.92 -8.22 5.92
C THR A 149 -8.06 -7.65 4.80
N ILE A 150 -7.65 -8.51 3.88
CA ILE A 150 -6.84 -8.19 2.71
C ILE A 150 -7.71 -8.14 1.45
N THR A 151 -7.40 -7.24 0.53
CA THR A 151 -8.00 -7.28 -0.81
C THR A 151 -7.29 -8.34 -1.64
N ALA A 152 -8.03 -9.32 -2.11
CA ALA A 152 -7.57 -10.30 -3.08
C ALA A 152 -7.95 -9.85 -4.49
N VAL A 153 -6.99 -9.84 -5.39
CA VAL A 153 -7.16 -9.45 -6.79
C VAL A 153 -6.63 -10.54 -7.72
N ARG A 154 -7.10 -10.55 -8.95
CA ARG A 154 -6.48 -11.38 -10.00
C ARG A 154 -5.40 -10.57 -10.69
N PRO A 155 -4.17 -11.12 -10.83
CA PRO A 155 -3.11 -10.43 -11.53
C PRO A 155 -3.51 -10.22 -13.00
N PRO A 156 -3.18 -9.06 -13.61
CA PRO A 156 -3.33 -8.90 -15.04
C PRO A 156 -2.44 -9.91 -15.77
N ALA A 157 -2.97 -10.55 -16.81
CA ALA A 157 -2.21 -11.47 -17.63
C ALA A 157 -1.06 -10.73 -18.33
N ARG A 158 0.15 -11.23 -18.18
CA ARG A 158 1.36 -10.69 -18.84
C ARG A 158 1.72 -11.48 -20.09
N PHE A 159 1.26 -12.72 -20.17
CA PHE A 159 1.57 -13.69 -21.23
C PHE A 159 0.34 -14.47 -21.64
N GLY A 160 0.37 -15.14 -22.79
CA GLY A 160 -0.62 -16.12 -23.16
C GLY A 160 -0.55 -17.37 -22.25
N GLU A 161 -1.70 -17.97 -21.96
CA GLU A 161 -1.82 -19.19 -21.18
C GLU A 161 -1.98 -20.39 -22.09
N LEU A 162 -1.28 -21.47 -21.76
CA LEU A 162 -1.41 -22.76 -22.42
C LEU A 162 -2.11 -23.75 -21.49
N LYS A 163 -3.14 -24.43 -21.98
CA LYS A 163 -3.68 -25.61 -21.32
C LYS A 163 -3.09 -26.84 -22.00
N LEU A 164 -2.29 -27.61 -21.25
CA LEU A 164 -1.55 -28.74 -21.79
C LEU A 164 -2.20 -30.08 -21.39
N LYS A 165 -2.05 -31.08 -22.23
CA LYS A 165 -2.27 -32.50 -21.94
C LYS A 165 -1.07 -33.28 -22.48
N GLY A 166 -0.14 -33.71 -21.61
CA GLY A 166 1.18 -34.14 -22.03
C GLY A 166 1.89 -32.99 -22.73
N ASP A 167 2.40 -33.20 -23.92
CA ASP A 167 3.08 -32.20 -24.75
C ASP A 167 2.11 -31.47 -25.72
N ASP A 168 0.85 -31.86 -25.76
CA ASP A 168 -0.17 -31.23 -26.63
C ASP A 168 -0.78 -30.00 -26.02
N VAL A 169 -0.86 -28.92 -26.81
CA VAL A 169 -1.57 -27.67 -26.42
C VAL A 169 -3.05 -27.81 -26.72
N LEU A 170 -3.87 -28.02 -25.70
CA LEU A 170 -5.34 -28.12 -25.84
C LEU A 170 -6.00 -26.76 -26.03
N ASN A 171 -5.43 -25.70 -25.48
CA ASN A 171 -5.96 -24.36 -25.61
C ASN A 171 -4.86 -23.32 -25.43
N PHE A 172 -4.91 -22.27 -26.23
CA PHE A 172 -4.12 -21.05 -26.11
C PHE A 172 -5.05 -19.87 -25.83
N THR A 173 -4.77 -19.12 -24.78
CA THR A 173 -5.58 -17.95 -24.43
C THR A 173 -4.70 -16.74 -24.25
N GLU A 174 -4.76 -15.79 -25.18
CA GLU A 174 -3.98 -14.56 -25.12
C GLU A 174 -4.59 -13.56 -24.13
N LYS A 175 -3.76 -13.11 -23.17
CA LYS A 175 -4.03 -11.97 -22.26
C LYS A 175 -5.36 -11.99 -21.47
N LYS A 176 -5.95 -13.15 -21.21
CA LYS A 176 -7.02 -13.22 -20.20
C LYS A 176 -6.42 -13.25 -18.80
N PRO A 177 -7.07 -12.62 -17.79
CA PRO A 177 -6.59 -12.71 -16.41
C PRO A 177 -6.39 -14.18 -16.01
N ILE A 178 -5.27 -14.49 -15.38
CA ILE A 178 -5.00 -15.82 -14.82
C ILE A 178 -6.16 -16.17 -13.88
N THR A 179 -6.99 -17.12 -14.30
CA THR A 179 -8.26 -17.42 -13.62
C THR A 179 -8.08 -18.17 -12.31
N SER A 180 -6.92 -18.79 -12.07
CA SER A 180 -6.70 -19.74 -10.98
C SER A 180 -6.20 -19.13 -9.67
N SER A 181 -5.46 -18.01 -9.70
CA SER A 181 -4.79 -17.51 -8.49
C SER A 181 -5.25 -16.11 -8.07
N TRP A 182 -5.48 -15.98 -6.76
CA TRP A 182 -5.70 -14.69 -6.12
C TRP A 182 -4.38 -14.22 -5.49
N ILE A 183 -4.05 -12.93 -5.69
CA ILE A 183 -2.87 -12.32 -5.09
C ILE A 183 -3.26 -11.19 -4.14
N ASN A 184 -2.29 -10.77 -3.32
CA ASN A 184 -2.41 -9.61 -2.45
C ASN A 184 -2.54 -8.32 -3.27
N GLY A 185 -3.70 -7.68 -3.22
CA GLY A 185 -3.99 -6.43 -3.90
C GLY A 185 -3.53 -5.17 -3.16
N GLY A 186 -2.94 -5.30 -1.97
CA GLY A 186 -2.27 -4.18 -1.29
C GLY A 186 -3.19 -3.21 -0.54
N PHE A 187 -4.48 -3.50 -0.42
CA PHE A 187 -5.42 -2.72 0.40
C PHE A 187 -5.92 -3.56 1.55
N PHE A 188 -5.79 -3.04 2.77
CA PHE A 188 -6.09 -3.80 3.99
C PHE A 188 -6.95 -2.98 4.97
N VAL A 189 -7.74 -3.70 5.77
CA VAL A 189 -8.21 -3.23 7.08
C VAL A 189 -7.58 -4.12 8.14
N ILE A 190 -6.97 -3.51 9.14
CA ILE A 190 -6.18 -4.21 10.15
C ILE A 190 -6.61 -3.77 11.55
N ASN A 191 -6.79 -4.72 12.47
CA ASN A 191 -6.92 -4.47 13.90
C ASN A 191 -5.52 -4.39 14.54
N LYS A 192 -5.30 -3.45 15.46
CA LYS A 192 -4.00 -3.27 16.15
C LYS A 192 -3.46 -4.54 16.82
N LYS A 193 -4.32 -5.46 17.25
CA LYS A 193 -3.90 -6.73 17.83
C LYS A 193 -3.03 -7.57 16.88
N PHE A 194 -3.13 -7.35 15.57
CA PHE A 194 -2.25 -7.97 14.56
C PHE A 194 -0.78 -7.61 14.75
N LEU A 195 -0.48 -6.42 15.30
CA LEU A 195 0.91 -5.94 15.49
C LEU A 195 1.75 -6.83 16.40
N LYS A 196 1.13 -7.71 17.19
CA LYS A 196 1.82 -8.72 18.01
C LYS A 196 2.67 -9.69 17.16
N PHE A 197 2.30 -9.91 15.89
CA PHE A 197 3.05 -10.78 14.98
C PHE A 197 4.26 -10.10 14.34
N ILE A 198 4.41 -8.78 14.50
CA ILE A 198 5.55 -8.02 13.99
C ILE A 198 6.59 -7.88 15.09
N LYS A 199 7.73 -8.58 14.94
CA LYS A 199 8.79 -8.62 15.97
C LYS A 199 9.59 -7.31 16.02
N ASN A 200 10.20 -6.92 14.90
CA ASN A 200 11.19 -5.82 14.81
C ASN A 200 11.16 -5.12 13.44
N ASP A 201 12.15 -4.26 13.21
CA ASP A 201 12.30 -3.47 11.99
C ASP A 201 12.56 -4.30 10.73
N SER A 202 13.18 -5.48 10.87
CA SER A 202 13.44 -6.39 9.76
C SER A 202 12.24 -7.30 9.40
N SER A 203 11.14 -7.20 10.14
CA SER A 203 9.93 -7.98 9.84
C SER A 203 9.34 -7.57 8.50
N ILE A 204 9.20 -8.53 7.59
CA ILE A 204 8.50 -8.40 6.31
C ILE A 204 7.04 -8.76 6.55
N LEU A 205 6.12 -7.82 6.29
CA LEU A 205 4.69 -7.98 6.56
C LEU A 205 4.10 -9.20 5.85
N GLU A 206 4.52 -9.44 4.62
CA GLU A 206 4.03 -10.45 3.69
C GLU A 206 4.47 -11.86 4.04
N GLN A 207 5.48 -11.99 4.89
CA GLN A 207 6.00 -13.27 5.39
C GLN A 207 5.34 -13.64 6.72
N TYR A 208 6.17 -13.92 7.74
CA TYR A 208 5.71 -14.41 9.05
C TYR A 208 4.45 -13.71 9.60
N PRO A 209 4.29 -12.36 9.59
CA PRO A 209 3.11 -11.74 10.17
C PRO A 209 1.79 -12.15 9.49
N LEU A 210 1.73 -12.08 8.13
CA LEU A 210 0.52 -12.47 7.41
C LEU A 210 0.34 -13.99 7.35
N GLU A 211 1.42 -14.76 7.21
CA GLU A 211 1.39 -16.22 7.27
C GLU A 211 0.86 -16.72 8.63
N LYS A 212 1.35 -16.12 9.72
CA LYS A 212 0.87 -16.44 11.07
C LYS A 212 -0.60 -16.09 11.25
N ALA A 213 -1.02 -14.92 10.77
CA ALA A 213 -2.45 -14.55 10.80
C ALA A 213 -3.31 -15.53 9.99
N ALA A 214 -2.83 -16.03 8.85
CA ALA A 214 -3.51 -17.03 8.05
C ALA A 214 -3.62 -18.37 8.80
N LYS A 215 -2.50 -18.87 9.36
CA LYS A 215 -2.46 -20.11 10.17
C LYS A 215 -3.41 -20.05 11.37
N GLU A 216 -3.50 -18.90 12.04
CA GLU A 216 -4.43 -18.67 13.15
C GLU A 216 -5.86 -18.36 12.71
N ARG A 217 -6.18 -18.47 11.40
CA ARG A 217 -7.49 -18.14 10.83
C ARG A 217 -7.94 -16.70 11.16
N GLN A 218 -6.99 -15.78 11.30
CA GLN A 218 -7.20 -14.35 11.58
C GLN A 218 -7.04 -13.47 10.35
N LEU A 219 -6.87 -14.05 9.17
CA LEU A 219 -6.82 -13.40 7.86
C LEU A 219 -8.06 -13.74 7.06
N THR A 220 -8.71 -12.73 6.46
CA THR A 220 -9.82 -12.92 5.52
C THR A 220 -9.60 -12.10 4.26
N ALA A 221 -10.18 -12.52 3.12
CA ALA A 221 -10.00 -11.88 1.84
C ALA A 221 -11.29 -11.22 1.35
N TYR A 222 -11.19 -9.96 0.90
CA TYR A 222 -12.18 -9.27 0.10
C TYR A 222 -11.81 -9.45 -1.38
N LYS A 223 -12.59 -10.23 -2.12
CA LYS A 223 -12.38 -10.46 -3.55
C LYS A 223 -12.75 -9.21 -4.35
N HIS A 224 -11.79 -8.70 -5.14
CA HIS A 224 -11.96 -7.55 -6.02
C HIS A 224 -11.61 -7.97 -7.45
N GLU A 225 -12.62 -8.02 -8.30
CA GLU A 225 -12.53 -8.53 -9.69
C GLU A 225 -12.48 -7.41 -10.75
N LYS A 226 -12.43 -6.14 -10.27
CA LYS A 226 -12.38 -4.97 -11.15
C LYS A 226 -10.94 -4.48 -11.30
N PHE A 227 -10.76 -3.27 -11.82
CA PHE A 227 -9.46 -2.67 -12.08
C PHE A 227 -8.55 -2.67 -10.85
N TRP A 228 -7.38 -3.24 -11.04
CA TRP A 228 -6.23 -3.18 -10.14
C TRP A 228 -4.94 -3.24 -10.95
N GLN A 229 -3.97 -2.37 -10.64
CA GLN A 229 -2.67 -2.34 -11.28
C GLN A 229 -1.60 -1.90 -10.28
N CYS A 230 -0.54 -2.67 -10.16
CA CYS A 230 0.68 -2.28 -9.45
C CYS A 230 1.67 -1.71 -10.47
N MET A 231 2.30 -0.59 -10.14
CA MET A 231 3.32 0.04 -10.98
C MET A 231 4.70 -0.53 -10.63
N ASP A 232 5.05 -1.70 -11.16
CA ASP A 232 6.34 -2.36 -10.89
C ASP A 232 7.39 -2.10 -11.95
N THR A 233 6.98 -1.88 -13.20
CA THR A 233 7.86 -1.67 -14.35
C THR A 233 7.53 -0.39 -15.09
N LYS A 234 8.40 0.05 -16.00
CA LYS A 234 8.12 1.20 -16.89
C LYS A 234 6.85 0.98 -17.72
N ARG A 235 6.54 -0.27 -18.10
CA ARG A 235 5.34 -0.63 -18.87
C ARG A 235 4.04 -0.42 -18.06
N ASP A 236 4.10 -0.51 -16.76
CA ASP A 236 2.92 -0.37 -15.88
C ASP A 236 2.53 1.12 -15.67
N ARG A 237 3.35 2.04 -16.17
CA ARG A 237 3.15 3.51 -16.07
C ARG A 237 2.26 4.02 -17.21
#